data_9016dc760bf1c8bc444abf9fcdf09d8a
#
_entry.id   9016dc760bf1c8bc444abf9fcdf09d8a
#
_cell.length_a   1.000
_cell.length_b   1.000
_cell.length_c   1.000
_cell.angle_alpha   90.00
_cell.angle_beta   90.00
_cell.angle_gamma   90.00
#
_symmetry.space_group_name_H-M   'P 1'
#
loop_
_entity.id
_entity.type
_entity.pdbx_description
1 polymer ?
#
loop_
_entity_poly.entity_id
_entity_poly.type
_entity_poly.pdbx_seq_one_letter_code
_entity_poly.pdbx_strand_id
1 'polypeptide(L)'
;RQRQMCIRDRGCTAGAGVTHLAITLSNLCHSKLHKKTALLELHKRKNLSTIPSETTLPCRCGFMGDRTVFDIHGVDYYPDITPDELPELYNQGYHILLLDFGSFNECCINEFLRCDRKLVIGSLAPWNIRQYRELLESISHYTNLGEGFYCLTRTESPKQIRDFSRLYQISISSVPSIPDPFYIKKEHFSILQEFIC
;
A
#
# COMPACT_ATOMS: atom_id res chain seq x y z
N ARG A 1 -7.85 -1.06 24.88
CA ARG A 1 -7.42 -1.78 23.65
C ARG A 1 -6.85 -0.75 22.70
N GLN A 2 -5.58 -0.86 22.36
CA GLN A 2 -4.96 0.00 21.34
C GLN A 2 -5.59 -0.38 19.99
N ARG A 3 -6.18 0.62 19.29
CA ARG A 3 -6.85 0.38 18.01
C ARG A 3 -5.79 0.01 16.98
N GLN A 4 -5.91 -1.15 16.36
CA GLN A 4 -5.06 -1.57 15.28
C GLN A 4 -5.50 -0.82 14.01
N MET A 5 -4.55 -0.16 13.35
CA MET A 5 -4.82 0.55 12.10
C MET A 5 -4.52 -0.37 10.92
N CYS A 6 -5.46 -0.45 10.00
CA CYS A 6 -5.32 -1.18 8.75
C CYS A 6 -5.22 -0.19 7.59
N ILE A 7 -4.13 -0.27 6.83
CA ILE A 7 -3.86 0.55 5.65
C ILE A 7 -3.80 -0.37 4.45
N ARG A 8 -4.45 0.01 3.34
CA ARG A 8 -4.48 -0.78 2.12
C ARG A 8 -4.09 0.04 0.93
N ASP A 9 -3.28 -0.54 0.07
CA ASP A 9 -2.92 0.05 -1.19
C ASP A 9 -3.30 -0.83 -2.37
N ARG A 10 -3.63 -0.18 -3.47
CA ARG A 10 -4.11 -0.81 -4.69
C ARG A 10 -3.70 0.00 -5.92
N GLY A 11 -3.27 -0.67 -6.96
CA GLY A 11 -2.85 -0.04 -8.21
C GLY A 11 -3.86 -0.22 -9.34
N CYS A 12 -3.94 0.77 -10.24
CA CYS A 12 -4.76 0.68 -11.44
C CYS A 12 -4.16 -0.28 -12.49
N THR A 13 -2.84 -0.43 -12.49
CA THR A 13 -2.13 -1.32 -13.42
C THR A 13 -1.00 -2.06 -12.71
N ALA A 14 -0.53 -3.11 -13.38
CA ALA A 14 0.74 -3.73 -13.04
C ALA A 14 1.88 -2.69 -13.11
N GLY A 15 2.73 -2.65 -12.09
CA GLY A 15 3.84 -1.69 -12.03
C GLY A 15 3.43 -0.27 -11.61
N ALA A 16 2.19 -0.05 -11.15
CA ALA A 16 1.77 1.25 -10.60
C ALA A 16 2.57 1.69 -9.36
N GLY A 17 3.33 0.78 -8.75
CA GLY A 17 4.17 1.06 -7.60
C GLY A 17 3.52 0.76 -6.25
N VAL A 18 2.48 -0.08 -6.22
CA VAL A 18 1.74 -0.49 -5.02
C VAL A 18 2.69 -1.10 -4.00
N THR A 19 3.35 -2.21 -4.34
CA THR A 19 4.30 -2.90 -3.45
C THR A 19 5.42 -1.96 -2.97
N HIS A 20 5.93 -1.09 -3.86
CA HIS A 20 6.94 -0.11 -3.49
C HIS A 20 6.44 0.89 -2.44
N LEU A 21 5.21 1.40 -2.62
CA LEU A 21 4.57 2.30 -1.67
C LEU A 21 4.29 1.57 -0.35
N ALA A 22 3.78 0.33 -0.39
CA ALA A 22 3.52 -0.49 0.78
C ALA A 22 4.78 -0.70 1.63
N ILE A 23 5.91 -1.07 1.01
CA ILE A 23 7.21 -1.20 1.69
C ILE A 23 7.64 0.14 2.29
N THR A 24 7.53 1.22 1.52
CA THR A 24 7.88 2.57 2.00
C THR A 24 7.07 2.96 3.24
N LEU A 25 5.74 2.81 3.20
CA LEU A 25 4.87 3.19 4.30
C LEU A 25 5.08 2.29 5.53
N SER A 26 5.30 0.98 5.34
CA SER A 26 5.58 0.07 6.46
C SER A 26 6.88 0.43 7.19
N ASN A 27 7.94 0.74 6.44
CA ASN A 27 9.19 1.22 7.02
C ASN A 27 9.05 2.58 7.72
N LEU A 28 8.25 3.50 7.18
CA LEU A 28 7.94 4.77 7.84
C LEU A 28 7.20 4.55 9.17
N CYS A 29 6.18 3.69 9.16
CA CYS A 29 5.39 3.36 10.36
C CYS A 29 6.28 2.80 11.47
N HIS A 30 7.19 1.90 11.14
CA HIS A 30 8.11 1.34 12.12
C HIS A 30 9.15 2.36 12.58
N SER A 31 9.91 2.94 11.64
CA SER A 31 11.08 3.77 11.96
C SER A 31 10.75 5.12 12.55
N LYS A 32 9.66 5.77 12.07
CA LYS A 32 9.27 7.13 12.47
C LYS A 32 8.18 7.16 13.53
N LEU A 33 7.16 6.30 13.40
CA LEU A 33 6.03 6.26 14.32
C LEU A 33 6.23 5.26 15.47
N HIS A 34 7.32 4.48 15.43
CA HIS A 34 7.67 3.46 16.43
C HIS A 34 6.52 2.47 16.66
N LYS A 35 5.85 2.07 15.57
CA LYS A 35 4.74 1.12 15.60
C LYS A 35 5.21 -0.27 15.20
N LYS A 36 4.75 -1.31 15.93
CA LYS A 36 4.90 -2.68 15.49
C LYS A 36 4.09 -2.85 14.21
N THR A 37 4.75 -3.11 13.10
CA THR A 37 4.18 -3.04 11.75
C THR A 37 4.42 -4.35 11.00
N ALA A 38 3.41 -4.79 10.26
CA ALA A 38 3.56 -5.87 9.30
C ALA A 38 3.03 -5.43 7.92
N LEU A 39 3.65 -5.97 6.87
CA LEU A 39 3.24 -5.87 5.48
C LEU A 39 2.81 -7.23 4.96
N LEU A 40 1.57 -7.33 4.49
CA LEU A 40 0.93 -8.54 3.99
C LEU A 40 0.70 -8.42 2.49
N GLU A 41 1.17 -9.38 1.70
CA GLU A 41 0.94 -9.45 0.26
C GLU A 41 -0.26 -10.35 -0.04
N LEU A 42 -1.33 -9.75 -0.60
CA LEU A 42 -2.59 -10.42 -0.92
C LEU A 42 -2.82 -10.55 -2.44
N HIS A 43 -1.74 -10.67 -3.21
CA HIS A 43 -1.83 -10.85 -4.66
C HIS A 43 -0.87 -11.93 -5.17
N LYS A 44 -1.19 -12.52 -6.32
CA LYS A 44 -0.49 -13.69 -6.86
C LYS A 44 0.90 -13.43 -7.47
N ARG A 45 1.39 -12.20 -7.47
CA ARG A 45 2.68 -11.86 -8.12
C ARG A 45 3.89 -12.28 -7.32
N LYS A 46 3.72 -12.51 -6.02
CA LYS A 46 4.79 -12.96 -5.12
C LYS A 46 6.03 -12.04 -5.09
N ASN A 47 5.79 -10.72 -5.15
CA ASN A 47 6.87 -9.74 -5.15
C ASN A 47 7.69 -9.79 -3.85
N LEU A 48 7.01 -9.95 -2.70
CA LEU A 48 7.70 -9.99 -1.41
C LEU A 48 8.56 -11.24 -1.25
N SER A 49 8.15 -12.39 -1.79
CA SER A 49 8.86 -13.66 -1.63
C SER A 49 10.25 -13.67 -2.27
N THR A 50 10.52 -12.78 -3.23
CA THR A 50 11.84 -12.65 -3.88
C THR A 50 12.81 -11.78 -3.09
N ILE A 51 12.31 -10.92 -2.18
CA ILE A 51 13.16 -9.95 -1.47
C ILE A 51 14.28 -10.61 -0.66
N PRO A 52 14.06 -11.69 0.13
CA PRO A 52 15.13 -12.27 0.92
C PRO A 52 16.33 -12.79 0.10
N SER A 53 16.09 -13.26 -1.13
CA SER A 53 17.16 -13.76 -2.01
C SER A 53 17.87 -12.66 -2.79
N GLU A 54 17.20 -11.54 -3.05
CA GLU A 54 17.69 -10.47 -3.91
C GLU A 54 18.22 -9.26 -3.14
N THR A 55 17.94 -9.16 -1.83
CA THR A 55 18.39 -8.03 -1.02
C THR A 55 19.75 -8.26 -0.39
N THR A 56 20.54 -7.18 -0.25
CA THR A 56 21.76 -7.15 0.56
C THR A 56 21.49 -6.70 2.01
N LEU A 57 20.24 -6.33 2.31
CA LEU A 57 19.84 -5.90 3.66
C LEU A 57 19.82 -7.08 4.63
N PRO A 58 20.16 -6.85 5.91
CA PRO A 58 19.98 -7.87 6.93
C PRO A 58 18.52 -8.32 7.00
N CYS A 59 18.29 -9.59 6.68
CA CYS A 59 16.99 -10.22 6.64
C CYS A 59 16.95 -11.40 7.61
N ARG A 60 16.00 -11.39 8.54
CA ARG A 60 15.75 -12.54 9.44
C ARG A 60 14.56 -13.31 8.92
N CYS A 61 14.79 -14.52 8.46
CA CYS A 61 13.74 -15.40 7.91
C CYS A 61 13.21 -16.34 8.99
N GLY A 62 11.91 -16.62 8.90
CA GLY A 62 11.17 -17.62 9.69
C GLY A 62 10.15 -18.31 8.82
N PHE A 63 9.29 -19.12 9.46
CA PHE A 63 8.23 -19.84 8.76
C PHE A 63 6.88 -19.63 9.44
N MET A 64 5.83 -19.54 8.64
CA MET A 64 4.44 -19.62 9.05
C MET A 64 3.78 -20.71 8.20
N GLY A 65 3.60 -21.92 8.78
CA GLY A 65 3.32 -23.12 8.00
C GLY A 65 4.46 -23.39 7.01
N ASP A 66 4.13 -23.63 5.76
CA ASP A 66 5.10 -23.86 4.67
C ASP A 66 5.61 -22.55 4.02
N ARG A 67 5.17 -21.40 4.52
CA ARG A 67 5.49 -20.10 3.94
C ARG A 67 6.66 -19.45 4.66
N THR A 68 7.61 -18.93 3.88
CA THR A 68 8.69 -18.09 4.42
C THR A 68 8.14 -16.72 4.77
N VAL A 69 8.31 -16.31 6.03
CA VAL A 69 8.08 -14.94 6.51
C VAL A 69 9.42 -14.33 6.89
N PHE A 70 9.55 -13.02 6.82
CA PHE A 70 10.83 -12.40 7.10
C PHE A 70 10.69 -11.00 7.71
N ASP A 71 11.74 -10.57 8.42
CA ASP A 71 11.88 -9.23 8.99
C ASP A 71 13.02 -8.49 8.29
N ILE A 72 12.75 -7.24 7.91
CA ILE A 72 13.76 -6.27 7.48
C ILE A 72 13.50 -4.96 8.24
N HIS A 73 14.51 -4.44 8.89
CA HIS A 73 14.45 -3.19 9.66
C HIS A 73 13.34 -3.14 10.72
N GLY A 74 12.92 -4.31 11.26
CA GLY A 74 11.87 -4.41 12.28
C GLY A 74 10.44 -4.36 11.74
N VAL A 75 10.26 -4.48 10.44
CA VAL A 75 8.97 -4.72 9.79
C VAL A 75 8.87 -6.20 9.43
N ASP A 76 7.76 -6.83 9.83
CA ASP A 76 7.48 -8.22 9.47
C ASP A 76 6.78 -8.28 8.11
N TYR A 77 7.31 -9.09 7.20
CA TYR A 77 6.80 -9.28 5.83
C TYR A 77 6.19 -10.66 5.68
N TYR A 78 4.94 -10.69 5.21
CA TYR A 78 4.14 -11.88 4.99
C TYR A 78 3.79 -12.03 3.50
N PRO A 79 4.59 -12.77 2.72
CA PRO A 79 4.30 -13.03 1.31
C PRO A 79 3.09 -13.95 1.13
N ASP A 80 2.35 -13.78 0.03
CA ASP A 80 1.34 -14.73 -0.48
C ASP A 80 0.26 -15.09 0.56
N ILE A 81 -0.27 -14.08 1.28
CA ILE A 81 -1.34 -14.25 2.27
C ILE A 81 -2.70 -14.35 1.58
N THR A 82 -3.54 -15.26 2.05
CA THR A 82 -4.94 -15.35 1.64
C THR A 82 -5.85 -14.58 2.61
N PRO A 83 -7.04 -14.11 2.17
CA PRO A 83 -7.98 -13.42 3.06
C PRO A 83 -8.39 -14.22 4.31
N ASP A 84 -8.40 -15.55 4.22
CA ASP A 84 -8.78 -16.44 5.33
C ASP A 84 -7.74 -16.47 6.46
N GLU A 85 -6.51 -16.05 6.18
CA GLU A 85 -5.41 -15.98 7.17
C GLU A 85 -5.38 -14.64 7.92
N LEU A 86 -6.07 -13.60 7.42
CA LEU A 86 -6.08 -12.27 8.03
C LEU A 86 -6.54 -12.26 9.50
N PRO A 87 -7.57 -13.04 9.92
CA PRO A 87 -8.01 -13.04 11.33
C PRO A 87 -6.91 -13.47 12.30
N GLU A 88 -6.03 -14.39 11.92
CA GLU A 88 -4.89 -14.79 12.74
C GLU A 88 -3.89 -13.66 12.89
N LEU A 89 -3.55 -12.99 11.79
CA LEU A 89 -2.61 -11.87 11.76
C LEU A 89 -3.13 -10.64 12.53
N TYR A 90 -4.44 -10.38 12.49
CA TYR A 90 -5.06 -9.33 13.31
C TYR A 90 -4.86 -9.56 14.83
N ASN A 91 -4.71 -10.79 15.26
CA ASN A 91 -4.51 -11.12 16.67
C ASN A 91 -3.04 -11.14 17.13
N GLN A 92 -2.07 -10.94 16.25
CA GLN A 92 -0.63 -10.99 16.58
C GLN A 92 -0.08 -9.69 17.23
N GLY A 93 -0.95 -8.75 17.57
CA GLY A 93 -0.60 -7.55 18.33
C GLY A 93 0.18 -6.50 17.52
N TYR A 94 0.02 -6.46 16.20
CA TYR A 94 0.49 -5.37 15.37
C TYR A 94 -0.29 -4.09 15.67
N HIS A 95 0.38 -2.96 15.64
CA HIS A 95 -0.26 -1.66 15.72
C HIS A 95 -0.76 -1.20 14.35
N ILE A 96 -0.01 -1.54 13.31
CA ILE A 96 -0.31 -1.21 11.91
C ILE A 96 -0.13 -2.45 11.06
N LEU A 97 -1.14 -2.74 10.24
CA LEU A 97 -1.08 -3.73 9.18
C LEU A 97 -1.23 -3.01 7.83
N LEU A 98 -0.24 -3.17 6.98
CA LEU A 98 -0.33 -2.77 5.57
C LEU A 98 -0.68 -3.99 4.73
N LEU A 99 -1.65 -3.83 3.83
CA LEU A 99 -2.11 -4.89 2.96
C LEU A 99 -1.92 -4.48 1.49
N ASP A 100 -0.93 -5.10 0.84
CA ASP A 100 -0.67 -4.93 -0.59
C ASP A 100 -1.62 -5.82 -1.40
N PHE A 101 -2.56 -5.20 -2.09
CA PHE A 101 -3.50 -5.89 -2.99
C PHE A 101 -3.01 -5.92 -4.45
N GLY A 102 -1.86 -5.35 -4.74
CA GLY A 102 -1.34 -5.27 -6.10
C GLY A 102 -2.25 -4.51 -7.06
N SER A 103 -2.50 -5.06 -8.24
CA SER A 103 -3.46 -4.50 -9.19
C SER A 103 -4.90 -4.89 -8.84
N PHE A 104 -5.86 -4.14 -9.38
CA PHE A 104 -7.28 -4.33 -9.11
C PHE A 104 -7.74 -5.78 -9.36
N ASN A 105 -8.35 -6.36 -8.33
CA ASN A 105 -9.03 -7.66 -8.39
C ASN A 105 -10.34 -7.55 -7.59
N GLU A 106 -11.47 -7.77 -8.22
CA GLU A 106 -12.81 -7.64 -7.61
C GLU A 106 -13.03 -8.60 -6.44
N CYS A 107 -12.39 -9.76 -6.45
CA CYS A 107 -12.51 -10.76 -5.37
C CYS A 107 -12.11 -10.23 -3.98
N CYS A 108 -11.27 -9.20 -3.90
CA CYS A 108 -10.78 -8.64 -2.65
C CYS A 108 -11.40 -7.30 -2.28
N ILE A 109 -12.45 -6.84 -2.98
CA ILE A 109 -13.03 -5.52 -2.74
C ILE A 109 -13.57 -5.36 -1.31
N ASN A 110 -14.26 -6.35 -0.79
CA ASN A 110 -14.83 -6.30 0.56
C ASN A 110 -13.74 -6.13 1.63
N GLU A 111 -12.63 -6.84 1.47
CA GLU A 111 -11.49 -6.69 2.35
C GLU A 111 -10.87 -5.30 2.21
N PHE A 112 -10.70 -4.79 0.99
CA PHE A 112 -10.23 -3.43 0.73
C PHE A 112 -11.11 -2.37 1.42
N LEU A 113 -12.42 -2.50 1.43
CA LEU A 113 -13.34 -1.52 1.99
C LEU A 113 -13.36 -1.49 3.52
N ARG A 114 -12.97 -2.57 4.18
CA ARG A 114 -13.00 -2.69 5.67
C ARG A 114 -11.90 -1.93 6.38
N CYS A 115 -10.87 -1.46 5.67
CA CYS A 115 -9.74 -0.81 6.31
C CYS A 115 -9.96 0.66 6.64
N ASP A 116 -9.20 1.13 7.63
CA ASP A 116 -9.23 2.52 8.08
C ASP A 116 -8.73 3.49 7.01
N ARG A 117 -7.67 3.12 6.30
CA ARG A 117 -7.06 3.92 5.22
C ARG A 117 -7.02 3.11 3.92
N LYS A 118 -7.47 3.70 2.84
CA LYS A 118 -7.56 3.10 1.50
C LYS A 118 -6.76 3.94 0.52
N LEU A 119 -5.66 3.40 0.04
CA LEU A 119 -4.78 4.08 -0.90
C LEU A 119 -4.97 3.47 -2.29
N VAL A 120 -5.30 4.30 -3.26
CA VAL A 120 -5.43 3.90 -4.67
C VAL A 120 -4.40 4.66 -5.46
N ILE A 121 -3.43 3.93 -6.02
CA ILE A 121 -2.36 4.54 -6.81
C ILE A 121 -2.56 4.30 -8.29
N GLY A 122 -2.45 5.36 -9.08
CA GLY A 122 -2.57 5.32 -10.53
C GLY A 122 -1.62 6.26 -11.23
N SER A 123 -1.56 6.12 -12.55
CA SER A 123 -0.76 6.99 -13.41
C SER A 123 -1.67 7.93 -14.20
N LEU A 124 -1.32 9.21 -14.23
CA LEU A 124 -1.97 10.23 -15.06
C LEU A 124 -1.36 10.32 -16.47
N ALA A 125 -0.46 9.42 -16.84
CA ALA A 125 0.04 9.32 -18.21
C ALA A 125 -1.12 9.01 -19.17
N PRO A 126 -1.16 9.63 -20.37
CA PRO A 126 -2.28 9.50 -21.31
C PRO A 126 -2.68 8.05 -21.66
N TRP A 127 -1.71 7.13 -21.68
CA TRP A 127 -1.93 5.71 -21.96
C TRP A 127 -2.42 4.89 -20.75
N ASN A 128 -2.36 5.43 -19.53
CA ASN A 128 -2.76 4.76 -18.28
C ASN A 128 -3.95 5.42 -17.58
N ILE A 129 -4.28 6.66 -17.94
CA ILE A 129 -5.31 7.45 -17.25
C ILE A 129 -6.70 6.80 -17.30
N ARG A 130 -6.96 6.05 -18.39
CA ARG A 130 -8.21 5.31 -18.57
C ARG A 130 -8.37 4.23 -17.51
N GLN A 131 -7.34 3.42 -17.28
CA GLN A 131 -7.38 2.35 -16.27
C GLN A 131 -7.54 2.93 -14.85
N TYR A 132 -6.93 4.09 -14.58
CA TYR A 132 -7.10 4.73 -13.28
C TYR A 132 -8.53 5.21 -13.07
N ARG A 133 -9.13 5.82 -14.08
CA ARG A 133 -10.54 6.21 -14.05
C ARG A 133 -11.47 5.02 -13.84
N GLU A 134 -11.31 3.96 -14.64
CA GLU A 134 -12.13 2.74 -14.56
C GLU A 134 -12.03 2.10 -13.15
N LEU A 135 -10.85 2.12 -12.54
CA LEU A 135 -10.66 1.67 -11.16
C LEU A 135 -11.45 2.54 -10.16
N LEU A 136 -11.35 3.87 -10.25
CA LEU A 136 -12.05 4.78 -9.34
C LEU A 136 -13.58 4.68 -9.52
N GLU A 137 -14.05 4.59 -10.75
CA GLU A 137 -15.46 4.34 -11.05
C GLU A 137 -15.95 3.02 -10.45
N SER A 138 -15.19 1.94 -10.62
CA SER A 138 -15.52 0.63 -10.06
C SER A 138 -15.61 0.68 -8.53
N ILE A 139 -14.67 1.35 -7.84
CA ILE A 139 -14.70 1.49 -6.39
C ILE A 139 -15.87 2.36 -5.94
N SER A 140 -16.23 3.40 -6.68
CA SER A 140 -17.32 4.32 -6.34
C SER A 140 -18.69 3.63 -6.28
N HIS A 141 -18.87 2.51 -6.96
CA HIS A 141 -20.08 1.69 -6.86
C HIS A 141 -20.27 1.03 -5.49
N TYR A 142 -19.17 0.85 -4.73
CA TYR A 142 -19.20 0.17 -3.44
C TYR A 142 -19.08 1.12 -2.24
N THR A 143 -18.50 2.31 -2.43
CA THR A 143 -18.27 3.26 -1.35
C THR A 143 -18.11 4.68 -1.88
N ASN A 144 -18.42 5.66 -1.03
CA ASN A 144 -18.05 7.04 -1.31
C ASN A 144 -16.52 7.21 -1.17
N LEU A 145 -15.91 7.93 -2.11
CA LEU A 145 -14.49 8.29 -2.06
C LEU A 145 -14.28 9.45 -1.06
N GLY A 146 -14.61 9.20 0.20
CA GLY A 146 -14.60 10.18 1.29
C GLY A 146 -13.47 9.95 2.29
N GLU A 147 -13.76 10.13 3.57
CA GLU A 147 -12.79 10.03 4.66
C GLU A 147 -12.06 8.68 4.67
N GLY A 148 -10.75 8.73 4.84
CA GLY A 148 -9.87 7.56 4.82
C GLY A 148 -9.59 6.99 3.42
N PHE A 149 -10.01 7.67 2.34
CA PHE A 149 -9.74 7.29 0.97
C PHE A 149 -8.77 8.27 0.30
N TYR A 150 -7.66 7.76 -0.23
CA TYR A 150 -6.61 8.55 -0.85
C TYR A 150 -6.36 8.10 -2.28
N CYS A 151 -6.61 8.99 -3.23
CA CYS A 151 -6.23 8.82 -4.61
C CYS A 151 -4.81 9.35 -4.81
N LEU A 152 -3.91 8.49 -5.25
CA LEU A 152 -2.49 8.78 -5.34
C LEU A 152 -1.97 8.65 -6.77
N THR A 153 -0.97 9.45 -7.12
CA THR A 153 -0.26 9.34 -8.39
C THR A 153 1.23 9.52 -8.20
N ARG A 154 2.03 8.92 -9.09
CA ARG A 154 3.48 9.18 -9.17
C ARG A 154 3.81 10.31 -10.14
N THR A 155 2.80 10.98 -10.68
CA THR A 155 2.99 12.13 -11.57
C THR A 155 3.37 13.36 -10.76
N GLU A 156 4.45 14.03 -11.15
CA GLU A 156 4.93 15.26 -10.52
C GLU A 156 4.38 16.54 -11.20
N SER A 157 3.59 16.39 -12.27
CA SER A 157 3.00 17.53 -13.00
C SER A 157 1.78 18.10 -12.26
N PRO A 158 1.89 19.29 -11.63
CA PRO A 158 0.77 19.92 -10.94
C PRO A 158 -0.40 20.22 -11.87
N LYS A 159 -0.13 20.45 -13.16
CA LYS A 159 -1.17 20.69 -14.16
C LYS A 159 -2.01 19.44 -14.38
N GLN A 160 -1.38 18.30 -14.63
CA GLN A 160 -2.09 17.03 -14.84
C GLN A 160 -2.92 16.64 -13.61
N ILE A 161 -2.38 16.83 -12.41
CA ILE A 161 -3.10 16.60 -11.16
C ILE A 161 -4.34 17.48 -11.05
N ARG A 162 -4.21 18.78 -11.27
CA ARG A 162 -5.35 19.72 -11.22
C ARG A 162 -6.40 19.41 -12.28
N ASP A 163 -5.98 19.13 -13.52
CA ASP A 163 -6.89 18.88 -14.64
C ASP A 163 -7.70 17.59 -14.38
N PHE A 164 -7.06 16.54 -13.89
CA PHE A 164 -7.72 15.29 -13.52
C PHE A 164 -8.66 15.50 -12.31
N SER A 165 -8.19 16.14 -11.25
CA SER A 165 -8.99 16.41 -10.05
C SER A 165 -10.25 17.22 -10.37
N ARG A 166 -10.14 18.20 -11.27
CA ARG A 166 -11.28 19.02 -11.71
C ARG A 166 -12.27 18.19 -12.56
N LEU A 167 -11.74 17.39 -13.48
CA LEU A 167 -12.58 16.60 -14.41
C LEU A 167 -13.40 15.53 -13.68
N TYR A 168 -12.79 14.88 -12.69
CA TYR A 168 -13.42 13.76 -11.97
C TYR A 168 -13.91 14.12 -10.58
N GLN A 169 -13.74 15.38 -10.15
CA GLN A 169 -14.13 15.87 -8.81
C GLN A 169 -13.52 15.04 -7.66
N ILE A 170 -12.28 14.58 -7.85
CA ILE A 170 -11.54 13.74 -6.91
C ILE A 170 -10.24 14.45 -6.53
N SER A 171 -9.93 14.51 -5.24
CA SER A 171 -8.63 14.99 -4.78
C SER A 171 -7.56 13.93 -5.03
N ILE A 172 -6.50 14.28 -5.75
CA ILE A 172 -5.34 13.41 -5.99
C ILE A 172 -4.09 14.04 -5.39
N SER A 173 -3.33 13.22 -4.67
CA SER A 173 -2.03 13.58 -4.10
C SER A 173 -0.89 12.90 -4.87
N SER A 174 0.21 13.63 -5.05
CA SER A 174 1.42 13.05 -5.62
C SER A 174 2.21 12.30 -4.54
N VAL A 175 2.63 11.08 -4.87
CA VAL A 175 3.60 10.33 -4.05
C VAL A 175 4.99 10.76 -4.46
N PRO A 176 5.88 11.14 -3.51
CA PRO A 176 7.25 11.53 -3.84
C PRO A 176 8.02 10.38 -4.49
N SER A 177 8.98 10.74 -5.34
CA SER A 177 9.89 9.74 -5.93
C SER A 177 10.88 9.26 -4.86
N ILE A 178 10.74 8.00 -4.48
CA ILE A 178 11.59 7.34 -3.48
C ILE A 178 12.31 6.19 -4.19
N PRO A 179 13.61 6.31 -4.47
CA PRO A 179 14.34 5.28 -5.22
C PRO A 179 14.44 3.95 -4.47
N ASP A 180 14.65 4.00 -3.16
CA ASP A 180 14.78 2.84 -2.29
C ASP A 180 13.67 2.85 -1.22
N PRO A 181 12.71 1.91 -1.26
CA PRO A 181 11.59 1.89 -0.31
C PRO A 181 12.01 1.51 1.12
N PHE A 182 13.20 0.97 1.30
CA PHE A 182 13.78 0.66 2.61
C PHE A 182 14.53 1.86 3.22
N TYR A 183 14.82 2.91 2.42
CA TYR A 183 15.60 4.06 2.84
C TYR A 183 14.86 5.36 2.54
N ILE A 184 14.10 5.86 3.50
CA ILE A 184 13.25 7.03 3.33
C ILE A 184 13.98 8.27 3.84
N LYS A 185 14.18 9.27 2.98
CA LYS A 185 14.76 10.55 3.39
C LYS A 185 13.77 11.35 4.24
N LYS A 186 14.30 12.11 5.21
CA LYS A 186 13.50 12.91 6.14
C LYS A 186 12.57 13.91 5.46
N GLU A 187 12.96 14.44 4.31
CA GLU A 187 12.16 15.36 3.48
C GLU A 187 10.82 14.79 3.00
N HIS A 188 10.72 13.45 2.91
CA HIS A 188 9.49 12.76 2.49
C HIS A 188 8.56 12.37 3.65
N PHE A 189 9.00 12.52 4.90
CA PHE A 189 8.26 12.03 6.06
C PHE A 189 6.88 12.70 6.19
N SER A 190 6.82 14.03 6.07
CA SER A 190 5.57 14.78 6.25
C SER A 190 4.49 14.36 5.26
N ILE A 191 4.85 14.30 3.97
CA ILE A 191 3.89 13.94 2.92
C ILE A 191 3.44 12.48 3.03
N LEU A 192 4.34 11.55 3.34
CA LEU A 192 4.00 10.14 3.52
C LEU A 192 3.15 9.90 4.76
N GLN A 193 3.37 10.68 5.82
CA GLN A 193 2.62 10.59 7.07
C GLN A 193 1.14 10.98 6.89
N GLU A 194 0.81 11.88 5.97
CA GLU A 194 -0.57 12.25 5.63
C GLU A 194 -1.40 11.06 5.15
N PHE A 195 -0.77 10.04 4.56
CA PHE A 195 -1.46 8.84 4.10
C PHE A 195 -1.71 7.82 5.21
N ILE A 196 -1.07 8.00 6.36
CA ILE A 196 -1.12 7.07 7.49
C ILE A 196 -1.96 7.62 8.65
N CYS A 197 -1.82 8.92 8.96
CA CYS A 197 -2.40 9.54 10.17
C CYS A 197 -3.73 10.26 9.93
#